data_c2c1609e88c9d399d78e104a7f2c96c4
#
_entry.id   c2c1609e88c9d399d78e104a7f2c96c4
#
_cell.length_a   1.000
_cell.length_b   1.000
_cell.length_c   1.000
_cell.angle_alpha   90.00
_cell.angle_beta   90.00
_cell.angle_gamma   90.00
#
_symmetry.space_group_name_H-M   'P 1'
#
loop_
_entity.id
_entity.type
_entity.pdbx_description
1 polymer ?
#
loop_
_entity_poly.entity_id
_entity_poly.type
_entity_poly.pdbx_seq_one_letter_code
_entity_poly.pdbx_strand_id
1 'polypeptide(L)'
;MDRDGGCDAQRLSTPRRRVTDRTARRPSGTTLAMFIVSIAAVIRGIFAGIITLPPDETYYWEWSRHLAGGYFDHPPAVAILIRLGTALFGVTSLGVRIGSVCAGWAASVMLVLLARRLAGDRAALIAAIAVCCMPLAAAGLVLATPDAPLLFAFTLTLLALDHAIEAEPGSCLATQWWLAAGLALGIAFVSKYNAVLLPLGVLIACVALPSLRRQLRTPGPYVAAIVAVLVFLPVIVWNARHQWVSFAFQLGHGFTSGHGTPFSRESSLIGGQLALVSPILFALFAIVVVQGARSRDPRRVLLAAVSATVFLFFCIGAWRHPAEANWQAPAYIPAIALLAADAATRRRRAWSLWISAGCALGAIMALVVYLQSVVPVLPITARDDPTARGTGWDSLAVRMQSLADRETMRTGARVWLGGDRYQEASELAFHVATHPETFSLNIEGRPNQYDLWPGFPDLAHRGDDLLLAFEIQSADSVGPVVRRLRPFFDDARMVDVVDLRRGSEVRTRRRIWLLERWHGSWPPKGFAP
;
A
#
# COMPACT_ATOMS: atom_id res chain seq x y z
N MET A 1 11.58 -59.05 80.33
CA MET A 1 11.19 -58.24 81.51
C MET A 1 11.05 -56.85 81.02
N ASP A 2 9.84 -56.61 80.83
CA ASP A 2 8.98 -55.49 81.28
C ASP A 2 9.13 -54.22 80.44
N ARG A 3 8.12 -53.91 79.66
CA ARG A 3 6.94 -53.03 80.00
C ARG A 3 7.34 -51.60 80.04
N ASP A 4 6.72 -50.68 79.43
CA ASP A 4 5.42 -50.23 79.04
C ASP A 4 5.63 -48.89 78.31
N GLY A 5 4.95 -48.50 77.42
CA GLY A 5 3.56 -48.13 77.37
C GLY A 5 3.44 -46.76 76.76
N GLY A 6 2.76 -46.68 75.71
CA GLY A 6 1.76 -45.80 75.21
C GLY A 6 1.90 -44.31 75.37
N CYS A 7 1.71 -43.62 74.31
CA CYS A 7 0.61 -42.65 74.17
C CYS A 7 0.67 -42.03 72.75
N ASP A 8 -0.26 -42.45 71.93
CA ASP A 8 -0.67 -41.77 70.68
C ASP A 8 -1.19 -40.38 71.00
N ALA A 9 -0.49 -39.37 70.52
CA ALA A 9 -1.05 -38.01 70.43
C ALA A 9 -1.33 -37.69 68.95
N GLN A 10 -2.56 -38.01 68.50
CA GLN A 10 -3.11 -37.55 67.26
C GLN A 10 -3.02 -36.01 67.18
N ARG A 11 -2.05 -35.49 66.43
CA ARG A 11 -2.04 -34.09 65.99
C ARG A 11 -3.03 -33.95 64.85
N LEU A 12 -4.19 -33.39 65.14
CA LEU A 12 -5.15 -32.85 64.17
C LEU A 12 -4.43 -31.82 63.28
N SER A 13 -4.10 -32.25 62.06
CA SER A 13 -3.63 -31.37 61.02
C SER A 13 -4.81 -30.56 60.47
N THR A 14 -4.90 -29.29 60.85
CA THR A 14 -5.79 -28.31 60.26
C THR A 14 -5.46 -28.17 58.76
N PRO A 15 -6.44 -28.25 57.86
CA PRO A 15 -6.16 -28.05 56.44
C PRO A 15 -5.74 -26.59 56.20
N ARG A 16 -4.48 -26.36 55.86
CA ARG A 16 -4.02 -25.06 55.38
C ARG A 16 -4.85 -24.74 54.11
N ARG A 17 -5.78 -23.78 54.22
CA ARG A 17 -6.40 -23.13 53.07
C ARG A 17 -5.30 -22.63 52.17
N ARG A 18 -5.13 -23.26 50.99
CA ARG A 18 -4.39 -22.67 49.89
C ARG A 18 -5.13 -21.41 49.48
N VAL A 19 -4.67 -20.26 49.97
CA VAL A 19 -5.00 -18.98 49.37
C VAL A 19 -4.41 -19.04 47.98
N THR A 20 -5.27 -19.29 47.00
CA THR A 20 -4.92 -19.13 45.60
C THR A 20 -4.68 -17.64 45.39
N ASP A 21 -3.41 -17.26 45.52
CA ASP A 21 -2.95 -15.91 45.19
C ASP A 21 -3.14 -15.73 43.68
N ARG A 22 -4.35 -15.29 43.30
CA ARG A 22 -4.64 -14.78 41.96
C ARG A 22 -4.02 -13.40 41.83
N THR A 23 -2.70 -13.32 41.93
CA THR A 23 -2.00 -12.17 41.40
C THR A 23 -2.23 -12.20 39.90
N ALA A 24 -3.08 -11.30 39.41
CA ALA A 24 -3.31 -11.11 37.99
C ALA A 24 -1.94 -10.93 37.32
N ARG A 25 -1.47 -11.97 36.61
CA ARG A 25 -0.18 -11.92 35.89
C ARG A 25 -0.26 -10.77 34.90
N ARG A 26 0.61 -9.78 35.06
CA ARG A 26 0.72 -8.69 34.08
C ARG A 26 0.90 -9.29 32.68
N PRO A 27 0.15 -8.80 31.68
CA PRO A 27 0.26 -9.31 30.32
C PRO A 27 1.72 -9.22 29.84
N SER A 28 2.17 -10.19 29.06
CA SER A 28 3.51 -10.15 28.47
C SER A 28 3.62 -8.93 27.51
N GLY A 29 4.84 -8.44 27.29
CA GLY A 29 5.06 -7.34 26.34
C GLY A 29 4.57 -7.68 24.94
N THR A 30 4.66 -8.95 24.53
CA THR A 30 4.11 -9.43 23.25
C THR A 30 2.57 -9.38 23.24
N THR A 31 1.90 -9.80 24.31
CA THR A 31 0.43 -9.72 24.41
C THR A 31 -0.04 -8.26 24.27
N LEU A 32 0.63 -7.34 24.95
CA LEU A 32 0.31 -5.91 24.85
C LEU A 32 0.59 -5.38 23.43
N ALA A 33 1.70 -5.81 22.79
CA ALA A 33 2.01 -5.45 21.41
C ALA A 33 0.93 -5.90 20.43
N MET A 34 0.45 -7.15 20.55
CA MET A 34 -0.65 -7.67 19.73
C MET A 34 -1.94 -6.88 19.92
N PHE A 35 -2.25 -6.51 21.15
CA PHE A 35 -3.42 -5.68 21.47
C PHE A 35 -3.32 -4.29 20.82
N ILE A 36 -2.14 -3.63 20.90
CA ILE A 36 -1.91 -2.31 20.31
C ILE A 36 -2.09 -2.35 18.78
N VAL A 37 -1.47 -3.30 18.07
CA VAL A 37 -1.61 -3.38 16.62
C VAL A 37 -3.02 -3.76 16.18
N SER A 38 -3.75 -4.53 16.99
CA SER A 38 -5.14 -4.89 16.70
C SER A 38 -6.10 -3.70 16.91
N ILE A 39 -5.92 -2.93 17.97
CA ILE A 39 -6.68 -1.67 18.17
C ILE A 39 -6.40 -0.70 17.02
N ALA A 40 -5.12 -0.53 16.64
CA ALA A 40 -4.75 0.32 15.52
C ALA A 40 -5.42 -0.13 14.21
N ALA A 41 -5.54 -1.44 13.97
CA ALA A 41 -6.23 -1.98 12.81
C ALA A 41 -7.74 -1.69 12.84
N VAL A 42 -8.39 -1.81 14.01
CA VAL A 42 -9.81 -1.44 14.17
C VAL A 42 -10.03 0.05 13.89
N ILE A 43 -9.19 0.93 14.44
CA ILE A 43 -9.24 2.38 14.18
C ILE A 43 -9.09 2.65 12.67
N ARG A 44 -8.12 2.01 12.00
CA ARG A 44 -7.93 2.12 10.54
C ARG A 44 -9.16 1.62 9.78
N GLY A 45 -9.78 0.53 10.22
CA GLY A 45 -11.00 -0.01 9.61
C GLY A 45 -12.18 0.97 9.71
N ILE A 46 -12.38 1.59 10.86
CA ILE A 46 -13.39 2.64 11.04
C ILE A 46 -13.09 3.83 10.11
N PHE A 47 -11.84 4.27 10.09
CA PHE A 47 -11.40 5.39 9.27
C PHE A 47 -11.53 5.09 7.77
N ALA A 48 -11.24 3.86 7.34
CA ALA A 48 -11.40 3.37 5.97
C ALA A 48 -12.84 3.51 5.45
N GLY A 49 -13.84 3.39 6.34
CA GLY A 49 -15.24 3.57 5.98
C GLY A 49 -15.72 5.03 5.92
N ILE A 50 -15.00 5.95 6.59
CA ILE A 50 -15.43 7.36 6.73
C ILE A 50 -14.90 8.22 5.59
N ILE A 51 -13.65 8.04 5.19
CA ILE A 51 -13.01 8.89 4.17
C ILE A 51 -13.39 8.46 2.75
N THR A 52 -13.54 9.45 1.86
CA THR A 52 -13.78 9.25 0.43
C THR A 52 -12.59 8.56 -0.25
N LEU A 53 -12.85 7.86 -1.34
CA LEU A 53 -11.80 7.22 -2.15
C LEU A 53 -11.11 8.25 -3.04
N PRO A 54 -9.77 8.35 -3.05
CA PRO A 54 -9.06 9.07 -4.09
C PRO A 54 -9.03 8.27 -5.40
N PRO A 55 -8.78 8.92 -6.55
CA PRO A 55 -8.88 8.31 -7.89
C PRO A 55 -8.06 7.03 -8.11
N ASP A 56 -6.93 6.87 -7.42
CA ASP A 56 -6.14 5.64 -7.55
C ASP A 56 -6.86 4.43 -6.95
N GLU A 57 -7.63 4.61 -5.86
CA GLU A 57 -8.37 3.52 -5.25
C GLU A 57 -9.59 3.10 -6.09
N THR A 58 -10.29 4.06 -6.70
CA THR A 58 -11.38 3.77 -7.64
C THR A 58 -10.86 3.13 -8.92
N TYR A 59 -9.66 3.50 -9.37
CA TYR A 59 -8.97 2.85 -10.48
C TYR A 59 -8.60 1.39 -10.17
N TYR A 60 -8.07 1.09 -8.97
CA TYR A 60 -7.83 -0.29 -8.55
C TYR A 60 -9.13 -1.07 -8.26
N TRP A 61 -10.21 -0.38 -7.90
CA TRP A 61 -11.53 -0.99 -7.81
C TRP A 61 -12.04 -1.41 -9.21
N GLU A 62 -11.84 -0.61 -10.25
CA GLU A 62 -12.12 -1.02 -11.63
C GLU A 62 -11.35 -2.31 -11.99
N TRP A 63 -10.07 -2.42 -11.62
CA TRP A 63 -9.33 -3.67 -11.84
C TRP A 63 -9.99 -4.86 -11.15
N SER A 64 -10.58 -4.67 -9.97
CA SER A 64 -11.25 -5.73 -9.24
C SER A 64 -12.53 -6.22 -9.92
N ARG A 65 -13.11 -5.43 -10.82
CA ARG A 65 -14.25 -5.84 -11.67
C ARG A 65 -13.78 -6.73 -12.82
N HIS A 66 -12.56 -6.54 -13.29
CA HIS A 66 -11.95 -7.24 -14.43
C HIS A 66 -10.68 -7.98 -14.01
N LEU A 67 -10.82 -9.04 -13.16
CA LEU A 67 -9.68 -9.75 -12.61
C LEU A 67 -8.81 -10.37 -13.71
N ALA A 68 -7.50 -10.08 -13.65
CA ALA A 68 -6.50 -10.55 -14.58
C ALA A 68 -5.20 -10.98 -13.85
N GLY A 69 -4.29 -11.63 -14.56
CA GLY A 69 -2.98 -12.02 -14.01
C GLY A 69 -2.01 -10.87 -13.80
N GLY A 70 -2.33 -9.68 -14.30
CA GLY A 70 -1.56 -8.45 -14.17
C GLY A 70 -2.33 -7.27 -14.74
N TYR A 71 -1.83 -6.07 -14.53
CA TYR A 71 -2.38 -4.83 -15.05
C TYR A 71 -1.27 -3.93 -15.56
N PHE A 72 -1.62 -2.84 -16.25
CA PHE A 72 -0.67 -1.93 -16.86
C PHE A 72 0.36 -1.39 -15.84
N ASP A 73 -0.11 -0.93 -14.68
CA ASP A 73 0.74 -0.27 -13.68
C ASP A 73 1.35 -1.24 -12.66
N HIS A 74 0.60 -2.29 -12.23
CA HIS A 74 0.98 -3.16 -11.11
C HIS A 74 0.50 -4.60 -11.27
N PRO A 75 1.08 -5.55 -10.50
CA PRO A 75 0.55 -6.90 -10.33
C PRO A 75 -0.83 -6.94 -9.63
N PRO A 76 -1.54 -8.09 -9.63
CA PRO A 76 -2.97 -8.16 -9.33
C PRO A 76 -3.36 -8.17 -7.84
N ALA A 77 -2.44 -8.24 -6.88
CA ALA A 77 -2.82 -8.48 -5.48
C ALA A 77 -3.80 -7.45 -4.92
N VAL A 78 -3.65 -6.16 -5.25
CA VAL A 78 -4.56 -5.11 -4.77
C VAL A 78 -5.97 -5.32 -5.32
N ALA A 79 -6.11 -5.67 -6.60
CA ALA A 79 -7.41 -5.93 -7.22
C ALA A 79 -8.11 -7.15 -6.58
N ILE A 80 -7.36 -8.21 -6.26
CA ILE A 80 -7.87 -9.40 -5.55
C ILE A 80 -8.37 -9.01 -4.15
N LEU A 81 -7.61 -8.23 -3.39
CA LEU A 81 -8.02 -7.77 -2.05
C LEU A 81 -9.27 -6.90 -2.11
N ILE A 82 -9.37 -5.99 -3.08
CA ILE A 82 -10.57 -5.16 -3.28
C ILE A 82 -11.77 -6.04 -3.67
N ARG A 83 -11.59 -7.00 -4.57
CA ARG A 83 -12.67 -7.93 -4.96
C ARG A 83 -13.23 -8.70 -3.77
N LEU A 84 -12.36 -9.23 -2.91
CA LEU A 84 -12.76 -9.94 -1.69
C LEU A 84 -13.46 -9.00 -0.71
N GLY A 85 -12.93 -7.80 -0.51
CA GLY A 85 -13.52 -6.81 0.39
C GLY A 85 -14.88 -6.33 -0.07
N THR A 86 -15.05 -6.01 -1.36
CA THR A 86 -16.34 -5.59 -1.92
C THR A 86 -17.37 -6.72 -1.99
N ALA A 87 -16.95 -7.97 -2.13
CA ALA A 87 -17.84 -9.12 -2.03
C ALA A 87 -18.43 -9.29 -0.62
N LEU A 88 -17.69 -8.90 0.43
CA LEU A 88 -18.13 -9.01 1.83
C LEU A 88 -18.87 -7.78 2.35
N PHE A 89 -18.44 -6.58 1.95
CA PHE A 89 -18.91 -5.29 2.51
C PHE A 89 -19.59 -4.39 1.46
N GLY A 90 -19.88 -4.93 0.27
CA GLY A 90 -20.47 -4.19 -0.84
C GLY A 90 -19.50 -3.19 -1.48
N VAL A 91 -19.96 -2.51 -2.54
CA VAL A 91 -19.20 -1.44 -3.22
C VAL A 91 -19.27 -0.18 -2.36
N THR A 92 -18.40 -0.11 -1.37
CA THR A 92 -18.29 0.97 -0.38
C THR A 92 -16.83 1.31 -0.14
N SER A 93 -16.55 2.48 0.46
CA SER A 93 -15.18 2.84 0.85
C SER A 93 -14.53 1.78 1.75
N LEU A 94 -15.29 1.21 2.69
CA LEU A 94 -14.81 0.11 3.54
C LEU A 94 -14.56 -1.15 2.71
N GLY A 95 -15.48 -1.54 1.84
CA GLY A 95 -15.32 -2.72 0.99
C GLY A 95 -14.06 -2.67 0.13
N VAL A 96 -13.75 -1.50 -0.44
CA VAL A 96 -12.51 -1.29 -1.22
C VAL A 96 -11.27 -1.43 -0.35
N ARG A 97 -11.28 -0.97 0.91
CA ARG A 97 -10.08 -0.85 1.76
C ARG A 97 -9.86 -1.98 2.77
N ILE A 98 -10.90 -2.74 3.13
CA ILE A 98 -10.79 -3.72 4.22
C ILE A 98 -9.69 -4.77 3.99
N GLY A 99 -9.47 -5.18 2.76
CA GLY A 99 -8.39 -6.09 2.39
C GLY A 99 -7.01 -5.50 2.71
N SER A 100 -6.79 -4.21 2.43
CA SER A 100 -5.56 -3.49 2.75
C SER A 100 -5.39 -3.30 4.27
N VAL A 101 -6.45 -2.99 4.99
CA VAL A 101 -6.43 -2.90 6.48
C VAL A 101 -6.04 -4.24 7.10
N CYS A 102 -6.62 -5.35 6.63
CA CYS A 102 -6.27 -6.69 7.09
C CYS A 102 -4.82 -7.07 6.77
N ALA A 103 -4.34 -6.77 5.55
CA ALA A 103 -2.95 -6.98 5.17
C ALA A 103 -1.99 -6.15 6.03
N GLY A 104 -2.32 -4.89 6.30
CA GLY A 104 -1.55 -4.00 7.19
C GLY A 104 -1.53 -4.47 8.64
N TRP A 105 -2.64 -4.99 9.15
CA TRP A 105 -2.69 -5.65 10.47
C TRP A 105 -1.78 -6.87 10.52
N ALA A 106 -1.88 -7.76 9.53
CA ALA A 106 -1.06 -8.95 9.44
C ALA A 106 0.44 -8.60 9.32
N ALA A 107 0.80 -7.58 8.52
CA ALA A 107 2.17 -7.06 8.45
C ALA A 107 2.67 -6.60 9.82
N SER A 108 1.84 -5.86 10.57
CA SER A 108 2.20 -5.36 11.91
C SER A 108 2.37 -6.51 12.90
N VAL A 109 1.52 -7.55 12.85
CA VAL A 109 1.66 -8.77 13.66
C VAL A 109 2.97 -9.50 13.33
N MET A 110 3.27 -9.70 12.04
CA MET A 110 4.53 -10.37 11.63
C MET A 110 5.77 -9.55 12.06
N LEU A 111 5.72 -8.22 12.00
CA LEU A 111 6.78 -7.34 12.49
C LEU A 111 6.99 -7.49 14.01
N VAL A 112 5.90 -7.55 14.79
CA VAL A 112 5.95 -7.80 16.25
C VAL A 112 6.62 -9.15 16.54
N LEU A 113 6.25 -10.20 15.79
CA LEU A 113 6.86 -11.52 15.93
C LEU A 113 8.36 -11.52 15.55
N LEU A 114 8.72 -10.84 14.47
CA LEU A 114 10.12 -10.69 14.06
C LEU A 114 10.94 -9.95 15.13
N ALA A 115 10.44 -8.83 15.65
CA ALA A 115 11.11 -8.08 16.72
C ALA A 115 11.24 -8.90 18.01
N ARG A 116 10.19 -9.67 18.38
CA ARG A 116 10.24 -10.60 19.51
C ARG A 116 11.34 -11.63 19.37
N ARG A 117 11.47 -12.23 18.18
CA ARG A 117 12.52 -13.21 17.91
C ARG A 117 13.92 -12.62 18.01
N LEU A 118 14.09 -11.36 17.63
CA LEU A 118 15.38 -10.67 17.71
C LEU A 118 15.80 -10.35 19.15
N ALA A 119 14.87 -9.88 20.01
CA ALA A 119 15.24 -9.39 21.34
C ALA A 119 14.09 -9.47 22.40
N GLY A 120 13.16 -10.42 22.24
CA GLY A 120 12.15 -10.76 23.23
C GLY A 120 10.97 -9.76 23.31
N ASP A 121 10.16 -9.92 24.34
CA ASP A 121 8.88 -9.23 24.54
C ASP A 121 8.99 -7.70 24.54
N ARG A 122 10.09 -7.14 25.04
CA ARG A 122 10.32 -5.70 25.04
C ARG A 122 10.51 -5.15 23.61
N ALA A 123 11.23 -5.87 22.76
CA ALA A 123 11.39 -5.50 21.36
C ALA A 123 10.06 -5.59 20.63
N ALA A 124 9.25 -6.62 20.86
CA ALA A 124 7.90 -6.74 20.33
C ALA A 124 7.05 -5.52 20.62
N LEU A 125 7.04 -5.05 21.88
CA LEU A 125 6.26 -3.87 22.30
C LEU A 125 6.77 -2.59 21.65
N ILE A 126 8.09 -2.39 21.57
CA ILE A 126 8.68 -1.20 20.92
C ILE A 126 8.34 -1.17 19.43
N ALA A 127 8.42 -2.31 18.73
CA ALA A 127 8.08 -2.41 17.32
C ALA A 127 6.59 -2.08 17.07
N ALA A 128 5.69 -2.59 17.92
CA ALA A 128 4.25 -2.29 17.85
C ALA A 128 3.98 -0.79 18.00
N ILE A 129 4.58 -0.15 19.01
CA ILE A 129 4.43 1.30 19.24
C ILE A 129 5.01 2.07 18.04
N ALA A 130 6.23 1.75 17.61
CA ALA A 130 6.89 2.47 16.53
C ALA A 130 6.08 2.44 15.23
N VAL A 131 5.61 1.25 14.79
CA VAL A 131 4.81 1.14 13.56
C VAL A 131 3.47 1.85 13.66
N CYS A 132 2.81 1.82 14.83
CA CYS A 132 1.51 2.47 15.01
C CYS A 132 1.60 4.00 15.07
N CYS A 133 2.75 4.56 15.48
CA CYS A 133 2.95 6.00 15.57
C CYS A 133 3.37 6.66 14.25
N MET A 134 3.71 5.90 13.22
CA MET A 134 4.18 6.48 11.94
C MET A 134 3.01 6.95 11.07
N PRO A 135 3.03 8.19 10.53
CA PRO A 135 2.05 8.66 9.54
C PRO A 135 1.96 7.73 8.32
N LEU A 136 3.10 7.16 7.88
CA LEU A 136 3.15 6.17 6.80
C LEU A 136 2.25 4.97 7.07
N ALA A 137 2.26 4.44 8.29
CA ALA A 137 1.40 3.32 8.66
C ALA A 137 -0.05 3.75 8.92
N ALA A 138 -0.26 4.98 9.38
CA ALA A 138 -1.59 5.54 9.59
C ALA A 138 -2.35 5.67 8.26
N ALA A 139 -1.73 6.20 7.21
CA ALA A 139 -2.32 6.35 5.89
C ALA A 139 -2.11 5.11 5.00
N GLY A 140 -0.87 4.62 4.86
CA GLY A 140 -0.49 3.58 3.90
C GLY A 140 -1.06 2.19 4.20
N LEU A 141 -1.50 1.92 5.45
CA LEU A 141 -2.19 0.67 5.81
C LEU A 141 -3.73 0.83 5.84
N VAL A 142 -4.25 1.97 5.40
CA VAL A 142 -5.68 2.22 5.18
C VAL A 142 -6.00 2.18 3.69
N LEU A 143 -5.22 2.89 2.89
CA LEU A 143 -5.47 3.06 1.46
C LEU A 143 -5.34 1.72 0.71
N ALA A 144 -6.28 1.49 -0.21
CA ALA A 144 -6.25 0.32 -1.08
C ALA A 144 -5.22 0.50 -2.20
N THR A 145 -3.95 0.32 -1.86
CA THR A 145 -2.81 0.41 -2.77
C THR A 145 -2.02 -0.91 -2.80
N PRO A 146 -1.19 -1.15 -3.81
CA PRO A 146 -0.30 -2.30 -3.85
C PRO A 146 0.68 -2.41 -2.67
N ASP A 147 0.86 -1.32 -1.90
CA ASP A 147 1.80 -1.29 -0.77
C ASP A 147 1.35 -2.15 0.40
N ALA A 148 0.04 -2.19 0.74
CA ALA A 148 -0.42 -2.97 1.88
C ALA A 148 -0.17 -4.49 1.73
N PRO A 149 -0.55 -5.16 0.63
CA PRO A 149 -0.21 -6.57 0.42
C PRO A 149 1.31 -6.79 0.28
N LEU A 150 2.04 -5.83 -0.31
CA LEU A 150 3.50 -5.89 -0.36
C LEU A 150 4.11 -5.93 1.03
N LEU A 151 3.75 -4.99 1.92
CA LEU A 151 4.31 -4.90 3.27
C LEU A 151 4.02 -6.15 4.09
N PHE A 152 2.83 -6.74 3.95
CA PHE A 152 2.51 -8.03 4.56
C PHE A 152 3.45 -9.13 4.07
N ALA A 153 3.51 -9.35 2.76
CA ALA A 153 4.32 -10.42 2.17
C ALA A 153 5.82 -10.20 2.39
N PHE A 154 6.28 -8.95 2.33
CA PHE A 154 7.67 -8.57 2.61
C PHE A 154 8.06 -8.89 4.07
N THR A 155 7.20 -8.54 5.02
CA THR A 155 7.43 -8.81 6.45
C THR A 155 7.42 -10.31 6.73
N LEU A 156 6.48 -11.05 6.12
CA LEU A 156 6.40 -12.50 6.24
C LEU A 156 7.65 -13.18 5.65
N THR A 157 8.16 -12.68 4.51
CA THR A 157 9.42 -13.16 3.92
C THR A 157 10.58 -12.97 4.88
N LEU A 158 10.74 -11.79 5.50
CA LEU A 158 11.80 -11.52 6.47
C LEU A 158 11.68 -12.42 7.70
N LEU A 159 10.48 -12.65 8.23
CA LEU A 159 10.23 -13.54 9.34
C LEU A 159 10.58 -14.99 8.99
N ALA A 160 10.19 -15.45 7.81
CA ALA A 160 10.51 -16.80 7.33
C ALA A 160 12.03 -16.98 7.11
N LEU A 161 12.71 -15.98 6.53
CA LEU A 161 14.17 -15.99 6.38
C LEU A 161 14.88 -16.02 7.74
N ASP A 162 14.39 -15.27 8.72
CA ASP A 162 14.93 -15.28 10.08
C ASP A 162 14.88 -16.68 10.72
N HIS A 163 13.76 -17.38 10.55
CA HIS A 163 13.63 -18.78 10.98
C HIS A 163 14.54 -19.73 10.17
N ALA A 164 14.60 -19.55 8.85
CA ALA A 164 15.38 -20.43 7.97
C ALA A 164 16.88 -20.36 8.24
N ILE A 165 17.39 -19.15 8.57
CA ILE A 165 18.82 -18.93 8.87
C ILE A 165 19.20 -19.53 10.22
N GLU A 166 18.30 -19.54 11.21
CA GLU A 166 18.55 -20.12 12.54
C GLU A 166 18.35 -21.64 12.58
N ALA A 167 17.55 -22.21 11.67
CA ALA A 167 17.35 -23.64 11.61
C ALA A 167 18.63 -24.39 11.15
N GLU A 168 18.78 -25.62 11.60
CA GLU A 168 19.92 -26.48 11.18
C GLU A 168 19.87 -26.68 9.65
N PRO A 169 20.96 -26.34 8.92
CA PRO A 169 21.00 -26.46 7.47
C PRO A 169 20.68 -27.88 6.99
N GLY A 170 19.77 -28.01 6.04
CA GLY A 170 19.31 -29.29 5.48
C GLY A 170 18.24 -30.01 6.32
N SER A 171 17.85 -29.48 7.48
CA SER A 171 16.75 -30.03 8.26
C SER A 171 15.38 -29.83 7.55
N CYS A 172 14.41 -30.67 7.90
CA CYS A 172 13.04 -30.52 7.43
C CYS A 172 12.45 -29.13 7.81
N LEU A 173 12.75 -28.67 9.02
CA LEU A 173 12.34 -27.35 9.51
C LEU A 173 12.95 -26.22 8.70
N ALA A 174 14.24 -26.27 8.36
CA ALA A 174 14.87 -25.29 7.48
C ALA A 174 14.20 -25.26 6.11
N THR A 175 13.92 -26.43 5.52
CA THR A 175 13.24 -26.55 4.22
C THR A 175 11.84 -25.95 4.26
N GLN A 176 11.04 -26.17 5.31
CA GLN A 176 9.72 -25.58 5.48
C GLN A 176 9.78 -24.05 5.52
N TRP A 177 10.75 -23.48 6.24
CA TRP A 177 10.92 -22.03 6.31
C TRP A 177 11.40 -21.42 4.99
N TRP A 178 12.26 -22.12 4.23
CA TRP A 178 12.63 -21.68 2.88
C TRP A 178 11.45 -21.73 1.92
N LEU A 179 10.58 -22.75 1.99
CA LEU A 179 9.34 -22.81 1.23
C LEU A 179 8.40 -21.65 1.60
N ALA A 180 8.25 -21.37 2.90
CA ALA A 180 7.45 -20.25 3.38
C ALA A 180 8.02 -18.90 2.91
N ALA A 181 9.34 -18.73 2.93
CA ALA A 181 10.00 -17.53 2.42
C ALA A 181 9.77 -17.36 0.91
N GLY A 182 9.86 -18.45 0.14
CA GLY A 182 9.57 -18.42 -1.30
C GLY A 182 8.13 -18.07 -1.63
N LEU A 183 7.18 -18.67 -0.92
CA LEU A 183 5.75 -18.37 -1.07
C LEU A 183 5.46 -16.90 -0.74
N ALA A 184 5.97 -16.40 0.40
CA ALA A 184 5.80 -15.01 0.80
C ALA A 184 6.45 -14.03 -0.19
N LEU A 185 7.67 -14.34 -0.67
CA LEU A 185 8.35 -13.53 -1.68
C LEU A 185 7.57 -13.50 -3.00
N GLY A 186 7.01 -14.63 -3.43
CA GLY A 186 6.17 -14.70 -4.61
C GLY A 186 4.90 -13.84 -4.46
N ILE A 187 4.25 -13.86 -3.30
CA ILE A 187 3.13 -12.96 -2.99
C ILE A 187 3.57 -11.50 -3.01
N ALA A 188 4.79 -11.18 -2.52
CA ALA A 188 5.33 -9.82 -2.61
C ALA A 188 5.52 -9.39 -4.07
N PHE A 189 6.01 -10.25 -4.95
CA PHE A 189 6.11 -9.99 -6.39
C PHE A 189 4.74 -9.80 -7.05
N VAL A 190 3.73 -10.59 -6.67
CA VAL A 190 2.34 -10.44 -7.15
C VAL A 190 1.69 -9.16 -6.58
N SER A 191 2.29 -8.53 -5.58
CA SER A 191 1.80 -7.27 -5.00
C SER A 191 2.40 -6.04 -5.66
N LYS A 192 3.74 -5.96 -5.79
CA LYS A 192 4.41 -4.79 -6.37
C LYS A 192 5.81 -5.15 -6.87
N TYR A 193 6.22 -4.63 -8.02
CA TYR A 193 7.49 -4.98 -8.66
C TYR A 193 8.74 -4.60 -7.84
N ASN A 194 8.66 -3.57 -6.99
CA ASN A 194 9.78 -3.20 -6.12
C ASN A 194 10.11 -4.27 -5.04
N ALA A 195 9.29 -5.31 -4.89
CA ALA A 195 9.61 -6.49 -4.09
C ALA A 195 10.95 -7.14 -4.49
N VAL A 196 11.42 -6.94 -5.73
CA VAL A 196 12.74 -7.41 -6.21
C VAL A 196 13.91 -6.87 -5.38
N LEU A 197 13.73 -5.76 -4.68
CA LEU A 197 14.76 -5.19 -3.80
C LEU A 197 15.01 -6.04 -2.54
N LEU A 198 14.05 -6.89 -2.14
CA LEU A 198 14.24 -7.80 -1.00
C LEU A 198 15.31 -8.87 -1.32
N PRO A 199 15.17 -9.72 -2.36
CA PRO A 199 16.20 -10.70 -2.68
C PRO A 199 17.54 -10.04 -3.05
N LEU A 200 17.54 -8.84 -3.64
CA LEU A 200 18.77 -8.09 -3.86
C LEU A 200 19.46 -7.74 -2.53
N GLY A 201 18.73 -7.25 -1.54
CA GLY A 201 19.27 -6.97 -0.21
C GLY A 201 19.77 -8.24 0.50
N VAL A 202 19.09 -9.37 0.33
CA VAL A 202 19.54 -10.68 0.83
C VAL A 202 20.87 -11.10 0.18
N LEU A 203 21.00 -10.95 -1.13
CA LEU A 203 22.26 -11.24 -1.84
C LEU A 203 23.40 -10.35 -1.37
N ILE A 204 23.17 -9.05 -1.17
CA ILE A 204 24.15 -8.12 -0.61
C ILE A 204 24.58 -8.57 0.79
N ALA A 205 23.66 -8.99 1.65
CA ALA A 205 23.98 -9.53 2.96
C ALA A 205 24.83 -10.81 2.87
N CYS A 206 24.52 -11.71 1.92
CA CYS A 206 25.30 -12.93 1.67
C CYS A 206 26.74 -12.61 1.18
N VAL A 207 26.90 -11.57 0.37
CA VAL A 207 28.24 -11.11 -0.04
C VAL A 207 29.00 -10.53 1.15
N ALA A 208 28.33 -9.71 1.97
CA ALA A 208 28.95 -9.02 3.10
C ALA A 208 29.37 -9.97 4.24
N LEU A 209 28.62 -11.06 4.50
CA LEU A 209 28.87 -11.92 5.65
C LEU A 209 29.05 -13.39 5.27
N PRO A 210 30.21 -14.01 5.57
CA PRO A 210 30.49 -15.41 5.22
C PRO A 210 29.50 -16.43 5.79
N SER A 211 28.92 -16.18 6.97
CA SER A 211 27.91 -17.06 7.58
C SER A 211 26.63 -17.11 6.76
N LEU A 212 26.18 -15.98 6.20
CA LEU A 212 25.02 -15.91 5.29
C LEU A 212 25.35 -16.51 3.92
N ARG A 213 26.58 -16.28 3.42
CA ARG A 213 27.04 -16.86 2.15
C ARG A 213 26.99 -18.38 2.14
N ARG A 214 27.21 -19.04 3.29
CA ARG A 214 27.09 -20.50 3.41
C ARG A 214 25.70 -21.01 3.10
N GLN A 215 24.65 -20.22 3.33
CA GLN A 215 23.27 -20.60 3.00
C GLN A 215 23.12 -20.83 1.49
N LEU A 216 23.86 -20.10 0.65
CA LEU A 216 23.84 -20.29 -0.81
C LEU A 216 24.42 -21.64 -1.26
N ARG A 217 25.06 -22.41 -0.36
CA ARG A 217 25.54 -23.78 -0.63
C ARG A 217 24.50 -24.84 -0.26
N THR A 218 23.36 -24.45 0.29
CA THR A 218 22.24 -25.32 0.63
C THR A 218 21.14 -25.21 -0.44
N PRO A 219 20.26 -26.20 -0.61
CA PRO A 219 19.15 -26.12 -1.57
C PRO A 219 18.08 -25.10 -1.18
N GLY A 220 17.99 -24.66 0.07
CA GLY A 220 16.93 -23.82 0.61
C GLY A 220 16.67 -22.54 -0.17
N PRO A 221 17.67 -21.66 -0.41
CA PRO A 221 17.49 -20.42 -1.17
C PRO A 221 16.99 -20.65 -2.60
N TYR A 222 17.42 -21.73 -3.24
CA TYR A 222 17.01 -22.09 -4.60
C TYR A 222 15.57 -22.59 -4.65
N VAL A 223 15.17 -23.39 -3.66
CA VAL A 223 13.77 -23.81 -3.48
C VAL A 223 12.88 -22.57 -3.27
N ALA A 224 13.29 -21.64 -2.41
CA ALA A 224 12.56 -20.38 -2.21
C ALA A 224 12.44 -19.57 -3.51
N ALA A 225 13.50 -19.46 -4.29
CA ALA A 225 13.49 -18.76 -5.58
C ALA A 225 12.54 -19.43 -6.58
N ILE A 226 12.57 -20.76 -6.72
CA ILE A 226 11.67 -21.51 -7.61
C ILE A 226 10.20 -21.28 -7.18
N VAL A 227 9.89 -21.42 -5.89
CA VAL A 227 8.53 -21.20 -5.37
C VAL A 227 8.07 -19.75 -5.64
N ALA A 228 8.93 -18.77 -5.41
CA ALA A 228 8.60 -17.36 -5.68
C ALA A 228 8.28 -17.12 -7.17
N VAL A 229 9.08 -17.71 -8.08
CA VAL A 229 8.82 -17.62 -9.52
C VAL A 229 7.52 -18.32 -9.91
N LEU A 230 7.23 -19.49 -9.34
CA LEU A 230 5.97 -20.21 -9.62
C LEU A 230 4.74 -19.41 -9.17
N VAL A 231 4.80 -18.76 -8.01
CA VAL A 231 3.71 -17.88 -7.54
C VAL A 231 3.58 -16.63 -8.42
N PHE A 232 4.69 -16.10 -8.93
CA PHE A 232 4.70 -14.92 -9.81
C PHE A 232 4.38 -15.27 -11.28
N LEU A 233 4.35 -16.54 -11.65
CA LEU A 233 4.16 -17.01 -13.03
C LEU A 233 2.91 -16.43 -13.73
N PRO A 234 1.73 -16.28 -13.07
CA PRO A 234 0.58 -15.65 -13.71
C PRO A 234 0.86 -14.23 -14.23
N VAL A 235 1.66 -13.44 -13.49
CA VAL A 235 2.05 -12.07 -13.89
C VAL A 235 3.00 -12.12 -15.09
N ILE A 236 3.94 -13.05 -15.10
CA ILE A 236 4.86 -13.25 -16.24
C ILE A 236 4.07 -13.62 -17.50
N VAL A 237 3.15 -14.59 -17.39
CA VAL A 237 2.32 -15.03 -18.52
C VAL A 237 1.42 -13.90 -19.02
N TRP A 238 0.83 -13.12 -18.12
CA TRP A 238 0.02 -11.97 -18.49
C TRP A 238 0.85 -10.94 -19.26
N ASN A 239 2.03 -10.57 -18.77
CA ASN A 239 2.93 -9.63 -19.42
C ASN A 239 3.38 -10.13 -20.80
N ALA A 240 3.73 -11.41 -20.94
CA ALA A 240 4.11 -12.01 -22.21
C ALA A 240 2.98 -11.92 -23.26
N ARG A 241 1.71 -12.06 -22.84
CA ARG A 241 0.54 -11.91 -23.72
C ARG A 241 0.20 -10.45 -24.05
N HIS A 242 0.69 -9.49 -23.27
CA HIS A 242 0.45 -8.05 -23.43
C HIS A 242 1.74 -7.30 -23.80
N GLN A 243 2.64 -7.92 -24.59
CA GLN A 243 3.86 -7.30 -25.13
C GLN A 243 4.78 -6.69 -24.05
N TRP A 244 4.78 -7.29 -22.85
CA TRP A 244 5.59 -6.85 -21.71
C TRP A 244 5.30 -5.42 -21.23
N VAL A 245 4.12 -4.90 -21.52
CA VAL A 245 3.74 -3.50 -21.33
C VAL A 245 3.95 -3.01 -19.90
N SER A 246 3.63 -3.85 -18.90
CA SER A 246 3.78 -3.46 -17.48
C SER A 246 5.26 -3.37 -17.08
N PHE A 247 6.09 -4.29 -17.53
CA PHE A 247 7.53 -4.24 -17.28
C PHE A 247 8.20 -3.09 -18.04
N ALA A 248 7.82 -2.87 -19.30
CA ALA A 248 8.30 -1.74 -20.09
C ALA A 248 7.93 -0.40 -19.43
N PHE A 249 6.69 -0.27 -18.95
CA PHE A 249 6.24 0.89 -18.22
C PHE A 249 7.06 1.14 -16.94
N GLN A 250 7.28 0.12 -16.10
CA GLN A 250 8.06 0.27 -14.88
C GLN A 250 9.53 0.63 -15.15
N LEU A 251 10.13 0.02 -16.18
CA LEU A 251 11.49 0.37 -16.60
C LEU A 251 11.55 1.79 -17.18
N GLY A 252 10.62 2.14 -18.07
CA GLY A 252 10.54 3.49 -18.63
C GLY A 252 10.29 4.55 -17.55
N HIS A 253 9.36 4.30 -16.66
CA HIS A 253 9.03 5.22 -15.56
C HIS A 253 10.20 5.40 -14.56
N GLY A 254 11.03 4.38 -14.41
CA GLY A 254 12.25 4.43 -13.59
C GLY A 254 13.49 5.02 -14.29
N PHE A 255 13.50 5.24 -15.62
CA PHE A 255 14.70 5.62 -16.39
C PHE A 255 14.54 6.87 -17.28
N THR A 256 13.35 7.43 -17.47
CA THR A 256 13.13 8.69 -18.21
C THR A 256 13.43 9.91 -17.34
N SER A 257 14.05 10.97 -17.91
CA SER A 257 14.37 12.19 -17.18
C SER A 257 13.11 12.95 -16.73
N GLY A 258 12.94 13.15 -15.42
CA GLY A 258 11.82 13.91 -14.85
C GLY A 258 12.07 15.42 -14.77
N HIS A 259 11.01 16.20 -14.57
CA HIS A 259 11.10 17.65 -14.33
C HIS A 259 11.82 17.95 -13.00
N GLY A 260 12.45 19.13 -12.91
CA GLY A 260 13.18 19.61 -11.75
C GLY A 260 14.66 19.22 -11.72
N THR A 261 15.42 19.80 -10.79
CA THR A 261 16.84 19.49 -10.60
C THR A 261 17.02 18.22 -9.77
N PRO A 262 18.14 17.49 -9.88
CA PRO A 262 18.43 16.35 -9.00
C PRO A 262 18.30 16.71 -7.52
N PHE A 263 18.79 17.89 -7.12
CA PHE A 263 18.71 18.37 -5.74
C PHE A 263 17.27 18.59 -5.27
N SER A 264 16.40 19.18 -6.11
CA SER A 264 14.99 19.40 -5.74
C SER A 264 14.23 18.08 -5.59
N ARG A 265 14.50 17.09 -6.44
CA ARG A 265 13.89 15.77 -6.37
C ARG A 265 14.33 15.01 -5.11
N GLU A 266 15.63 15.02 -4.81
CA GLU A 266 16.18 14.39 -3.61
C GLU A 266 15.65 15.06 -2.34
N SER A 267 15.62 16.40 -2.31
CA SER A 267 15.05 17.16 -1.18
C SER A 267 13.58 16.84 -0.96
N SER A 268 12.79 16.69 -2.04
CA SER A 268 11.38 16.29 -1.97
C SER A 268 11.23 14.86 -1.43
N LEU A 269 12.07 13.92 -1.89
CA LEU A 269 12.06 12.55 -1.40
C LEU A 269 12.39 12.50 0.09
N ILE A 270 13.48 13.12 0.54
CA ILE A 270 13.89 13.15 1.95
C ILE A 270 12.86 13.89 2.80
N GLY A 271 12.36 15.04 2.33
CA GLY A 271 11.27 15.77 3.00
C GLY A 271 10.03 14.90 3.19
N GLY A 272 9.67 14.13 2.17
CA GLY A 272 8.60 13.14 2.25
C GLY A 272 8.86 12.05 3.31
N GLN A 273 10.10 11.56 3.45
CA GLN A 273 10.44 10.60 4.51
C GLN A 273 10.26 11.21 5.91
N LEU A 274 10.73 12.45 6.10
CA LEU A 274 10.57 13.16 7.37
C LEU A 274 9.08 13.36 7.74
N ALA A 275 8.23 13.61 6.74
CA ALA A 275 6.78 13.75 6.93
C ALA A 275 6.09 12.40 7.20
N LEU A 276 6.50 11.32 6.54
CA LEU A 276 5.86 10.01 6.65
C LEU A 276 6.28 9.21 7.89
N VAL A 277 7.47 9.47 8.45
CA VAL A 277 8.06 8.64 9.52
C VAL A 277 8.24 9.40 10.83
N SER A 278 8.40 10.66 10.82
CA SER A 278 8.92 11.65 11.76
C SER A 278 10.45 11.81 11.66
N PRO A 279 10.94 13.05 11.77
CA PRO A 279 12.38 13.33 11.65
C PRO A 279 13.24 12.55 12.65
N ILE A 280 12.75 12.39 13.88
CA ILE A 280 13.49 11.70 14.95
C ILE A 280 13.58 10.20 14.65
N LEU A 281 12.45 9.55 14.31
CA LEU A 281 12.47 8.12 13.97
C LEU A 281 13.31 7.86 12.72
N PHE A 282 13.25 8.72 11.71
CA PHE A 282 14.06 8.60 10.50
C PHE A 282 15.56 8.59 10.81
N ALA A 283 16.03 9.52 11.65
CA ALA A 283 17.42 9.56 12.10
C ALA A 283 17.80 8.29 12.89
N LEU A 284 16.92 7.83 13.79
CA LEU A 284 17.15 6.62 14.57
C LEU A 284 17.21 5.38 13.68
N PHE A 285 16.37 5.27 12.66
CA PHE A 285 16.41 4.18 11.69
C PHE A 285 17.72 4.17 10.90
N ALA A 286 18.18 5.32 10.43
CA ALA A 286 19.48 5.42 9.76
C ALA A 286 20.62 4.92 10.66
N ILE A 287 20.63 5.32 11.94
CA ILE A 287 21.63 4.89 12.91
C ILE A 287 21.63 3.37 13.11
N VAL A 288 20.44 2.76 13.34
CA VAL A 288 20.38 1.32 13.60
C VAL A 288 20.64 0.46 12.36
N VAL A 289 20.32 0.96 11.16
CA VAL A 289 20.67 0.30 9.90
C VAL A 289 22.20 0.29 9.71
N VAL A 290 22.88 1.42 9.92
CA VAL A 290 24.35 1.49 9.86
C VAL A 290 25.00 0.59 10.92
N GLN A 291 24.46 0.55 12.13
CA GLN A 291 24.97 -0.34 13.20
C GLN A 291 24.71 -1.81 12.87
N GLY A 292 23.55 -2.14 12.32
CA GLY A 292 23.20 -3.47 11.84
C GLY A 292 24.13 -3.96 10.74
N ALA A 293 24.44 -3.10 9.77
CA ALA A 293 25.37 -3.42 8.68
C ALA A 293 26.81 -3.69 9.18
N ARG A 294 27.21 -3.07 10.30
CA ARG A 294 28.54 -3.31 10.96
C ARG A 294 28.52 -4.44 11.97
N SER A 295 27.39 -5.12 12.15
CA SER A 295 27.25 -6.23 13.11
C SER A 295 27.93 -7.50 12.59
N ARG A 296 28.23 -8.43 13.51
CA ARG A 296 28.60 -9.80 13.19
C ARG A 296 27.43 -10.78 13.27
N ASP A 297 26.30 -10.33 13.77
CA ASP A 297 25.06 -11.09 13.84
C ASP A 297 24.42 -11.16 12.44
N PRO A 298 24.27 -12.36 11.84
CA PRO A 298 23.75 -12.54 10.49
C PRO A 298 22.33 -11.98 10.32
N ARG A 299 21.51 -12.03 11.35
CA ARG A 299 20.13 -11.51 11.33
C ARG A 299 20.14 -9.99 11.22
N ARG A 300 20.99 -9.31 11.99
CA ARG A 300 21.13 -7.84 11.94
C ARG A 300 21.70 -7.37 10.60
N VAL A 301 22.71 -8.07 10.07
CA VAL A 301 23.30 -7.76 8.75
C VAL A 301 22.26 -7.93 7.64
N LEU A 302 21.48 -9.02 7.67
CA LEU A 302 20.40 -9.26 6.70
C LEU A 302 19.37 -8.12 6.69
N LEU A 303 18.84 -7.78 7.87
CA LEU A 303 17.83 -6.72 8.00
C LEU A 303 18.37 -5.35 7.59
N ALA A 304 19.61 -5.04 7.95
CA ALA A 304 20.27 -3.79 7.57
C ALA A 304 20.51 -3.70 6.06
N ALA A 305 20.98 -4.79 5.44
CA ALA A 305 21.23 -4.84 4.01
C ALA A 305 19.92 -4.67 3.20
N VAL A 306 18.85 -5.35 3.61
CA VAL A 306 17.53 -5.21 2.96
C VAL A 306 17.00 -3.78 3.10
N SER A 307 17.04 -3.19 4.32
CA SER A 307 16.63 -1.81 4.55
C SER A 307 17.42 -0.82 3.70
N ALA A 308 18.75 -0.92 3.73
CA ALA A 308 19.64 -0.05 2.99
C ALA A 308 19.45 -0.18 1.48
N THR A 309 19.26 -1.41 0.97
CA THR A 309 19.03 -1.66 -0.47
C THR A 309 17.79 -0.94 -0.97
N VAL A 310 16.65 -1.07 -0.27
CA VAL A 310 15.41 -0.41 -0.66
C VAL A 310 15.57 1.10 -0.59
N PHE A 311 16.12 1.63 0.50
CA PHE A 311 16.28 3.06 0.69
C PHE A 311 17.19 3.68 -0.35
N LEU A 312 18.40 3.12 -0.53
CA LEU A 312 19.42 3.65 -1.45
C LEU A 312 18.98 3.53 -2.92
N PHE A 313 18.25 2.47 -3.28
CA PHE A 313 17.73 2.33 -4.64
C PHE A 313 16.89 3.53 -5.07
N PHE A 314 15.95 3.97 -4.22
CA PHE A 314 15.11 5.11 -4.52
C PHE A 314 15.85 6.45 -4.38
N CYS A 315 16.80 6.60 -3.46
CA CYS A 315 17.66 7.78 -3.39
C CYS A 315 18.50 7.91 -4.68
N ILE A 316 19.14 6.84 -5.13
CA ILE A 316 19.89 6.85 -6.39
C ILE A 316 18.97 7.15 -7.58
N GLY A 317 17.77 6.57 -7.59
CA GLY A 317 16.75 6.83 -8.62
C GLY A 317 16.31 8.30 -8.66
N ALA A 318 16.17 8.96 -7.50
CA ALA A 318 15.71 10.34 -7.39
C ALA A 318 16.64 11.37 -8.08
N TRP A 319 17.90 11.02 -8.32
CA TRP A 319 18.80 11.84 -9.14
C TRP A 319 18.30 11.99 -10.59
N ARG A 320 17.56 11.03 -11.10
CA ARG A 320 17.06 11.02 -12.49
C ARG A 320 15.56 11.28 -12.59
N HIS A 321 14.77 10.76 -11.63
CA HIS A 321 13.30 10.79 -11.65
C HIS A 321 12.73 11.23 -10.31
N PRO A 322 11.56 11.91 -10.28
CA PRO A 322 10.77 12.04 -9.07
C PRO A 322 10.41 10.65 -8.53
N ALA A 323 10.66 10.41 -7.24
CA ALA A 323 10.25 9.20 -6.55
C ALA A 323 9.20 9.55 -5.50
N GLU A 324 8.11 8.78 -5.48
CA GLU A 324 7.08 8.94 -4.45
C GLU A 324 7.61 8.46 -3.10
N ALA A 325 7.37 9.24 -2.05
CA ALA A 325 7.93 8.97 -0.73
C ALA A 325 7.49 7.63 -0.12
N ASN A 326 6.30 7.12 -0.47
CA ASN A 326 5.82 5.81 0.00
C ASN A 326 6.53 4.62 -0.66
N TRP A 327 7.26 4.81 -1.75
CA TRP A 327 7.97 3.69 -2.40
C TRP A 327 9.06 3.08 -1.51
N GLN A 328 9.58 3.85 -0.55
CA GLN A 328 10.56 3.39 0.42
C GLN A 328 9.94 2.67 1.64
N ALA A 329 8.61 2.54 1.71
CA ALA A 329 7.91 1.93 2.84
C ALA A 329 8.48 0.56 3.29
N PRO A 330 8.85 -0.38 2.38
CA PRO A 330 9.43 -1.66 2.78
C PRO A 330 10.76 -1.55 3.54
N ALA A 331 11.53 -0.45 3.36
CA ALA A 331 12.79 -0.24 4.08
C ALA A 331 12.59 -0.10 5.60
N TYR A 332 11.43 0.40 6.01
CA TYR A 332 11.15 0.65 7.43
C TYR A 332 10.80 -0.61 8.22
N ILE A 333 10.33 -1.66 7.58
CA ILE A 333 10.03 -2.93 8.26
C ILE A 333 11.28 -3.49 8.98
N PRO A 334 12.41 -3.77 8.29
CA PRO A 334 13.62 -4.23 8.96
C PRO A 334 14.25 -3.15 9.85
N ALA A 335 14.12 -1.86 9.53
CA ALA A 335 14.64 -0.78 10.36
C ALA A 335 13.92 -0.69 11.73
N ILE A 336 12.59 -0.87 11.77
CA ILE A 336 11.81 -0.92 13.02
C ILE A 336 12.24 -2.12 13.85
N ALA A 337 12.42 -3.31 13.23
CA ALA A 337 12.86 -4.50 13.93
C ALA A 337 14.25 -4.32 14.55
N LEU A 338 15.19 -3.70 13.83
CA LEU A 338 16.53 -3.35 14.32
C LEU A 338 16.47 -2.34 15.46
N LEU A 339 15.68 -1.26 15.34
CA LEU A 339 15.51 -0.26 16.39
C LEU A 339 14.94 -0.88 17.66
N ALA A 340 13.93 -1.71 17.52
CA ALA A 340 13.28 -2.39 18.64
C ALA A 340 14.23 -3.34 19.36
N ALA A 341 15.02 -4.13 18.60
CA ALA A 341 16.01 -5.03 19.16
C ALA A 341 17.15 -4.28 19.88
N ASP A 342 17.63 -3.17 19.28
CA ASP A 342 18.68 -2.35 19.88
C ASP A 342 18.18 -1.68 21.18
N ALA A 343 16.99 -1.13 21.19
CA ALA A 343 16.38 -0.49 22.35
C ALA A 343 16.07 -1.48 23.49
N ALA A 344 15.71 -2.72 23.15
CA ALA A 344 15.46 -3.76 24.15
C ALA A 344 16.74 -4.21 24.86
N THR A 345 17.87 -4.26 24.13
CA THR A 345 19.17 -4.78 24.65
C THR A 345 19.98 -3.71 25.36
N ARG A 346 20.10 -2.49 24.81
CA ARG A 346 21.01 -1.46 25.35
C ARG A 346 20.50 -0.74 26.59
N ARG A 347 19.20 -0.67 26.85
CA ARG A 347 18.54 -0.03 28.01
C ARG A 347 19.09 1.37 28.41
N ARG A 348 19.69 2.11 27.47
CA ARG A 348 20.20 3.47 27.75
C ARG A 348 19.06 4.46 27.86
N ARG A 349 18.98 5.23 28.95
CA ARG A 349 17.91 6.21 29.21
C ARG A 349 17.76 7.22 28.08
N ALA A 350 18.86 7.78 27.61
CA ALA A 350 18.84 8.74 26.49
C ALA A 350 18.26 8.13 25.21
N TRP A 351 18.60 6.86 24.90
CA TRP A 351 18.07 6.16 23.74
C TRP A 351 16.55 5.95 23.84
N SER A 352 16.07 5.54 25.00
CA SER A 352 14.63 5.38 25.25
C SER A 352 13.89 6.72 25.14
N LEU A 353 14.49 7.82 25.60
CA LEU A 353 13.89 9.16 25.49
C LEU A 353 13.75 9.58 24.00
N TRP A 354 14.78 9.38 23.19
CA TRP A 354 14.71 9.72 21.75
C TRP A 354 13.67 8.87 21.00
N ILE A 355 13.58 7.57 21.31
CA ILE A 355 12.53 6.71 20.73
C ILE A 355 11.14 7.19 21.15
N SER A 356 10.94 7.49 22.44
CA SER A 356 9.66 7.99 22.94
C SER A 356 9.30 9.33 22.30
N ALA A 357 10.26 10.26 22.16
CA ALA A 357 10.05 11.55 21.50
C ALA A 357 9.71 11.37 20.02
N GLY A 358 10.42 10.47 19.32
CA GLY A 358 10.16 10.15 17.92
C GLY A 358 8.78 9.53 17.69
N CYS A 359 8.37 8.59 18.56
CA CYS A 359 7.03 8.00 18.54
C CYS A 359 5.94 9.04 18.87
N ALA A 360 6.15 9.87 19.87
CA ALA A 360 5.19 10.92 20.24
C ALA A 360 5.01 11.93 19.09
N LEU A 361 6.10 12.40 18.49
CA LEU A 361 6.03 13.28 17.31
C LEU A 361 5.31 12.60 16.14
N GLY A 362 5.68 11.35 15.83
CA GLY A 362 5.04 10.58 14.77
C GLY A 362 3.53 10.38 15.02
N ALA A 363 3.14 10.09 16.26
CA ALA A 363 1.71 9.96 16.63
C ALA A 363 0.94 11.29 16.46
N ILE A 364 1.55 12.42 16.85
CA ILE A 364 0.96 13.74 16.61
C ILE A 364 0.79 13.99 15.11
N MET A 365 1.82 13.71 14.30
CA MET A 365 1.75 13.86 12.84
C MET A 365 0.68 12.95 12.24
N ALA A 366 0.58 11.68 12.69
CA ALA A 366 -0.47 10.74 12.26
C ALA A 366 -1.87 11.23 12.64
N LEU A 367 -2.03 11.77 13.84
CA LEU A 367 -3.30 12.38 14.29
C LEU A 367 -3.68 13.58 13.41
N VAL A 368 -2.72 14.43 13.07
CA VAL A 368 -2.95 15.57 12.16
C VAL A 368 -3.42 15.08 10.80
N VAL A 369 -2.82 14.02 10.23
CA VAL A 369 -3.27 13.42 8.96
C VAL A 369 -4.71 12.91 9.07
N TYR A 370 -5.05 12.20 10.13
CA TYR A 370 -6.42 11.73 10.35
C TYR A 370 -7.43 12.88 10.50
N LEU A 371 -7.10 13.88 11.31
CA LEU A 371 -7.95 15.05 11.47
C LEU A 371 -8.11 15.80 10.15
N GLN A 372 -7.01 16.06 9.44
CA GLN A 372 -7.02 16.73 8.14
C GLN A 372 -7.87 16.01 7.11
N SER A 373 -7.91 14.68 7.13
CA SER A 373 -8.72 13.90 6.18
C SER A 373 -10.23 14.03 6.42
N VAL A 374 -10.65 14.32 7.67
CA VAL A 374 -12.06 14.46 8.03
C VAL A 374 -12.48 15.95 8.11
N VAL A 375 -11.66 16.75 8.80
CA VAL A 375 -11.91 18.19 9.00
C VAL A 375 -10.62 18.94 8.65
N PRO A 376 -10.65 19.90 7.73
CA PRO A 376 -9.44 20.65 7.38
C PRO A 376 -8.96 21.50 8.58
N VAL A 377 -7.85 21.07 9.19
CA VAL A 377 -7.23 21.72 10.35
C VAL A 377 -5.98 22.51 9.98
N LEU A 378 -5.34 22.17 8.85
CA LEU A 378 -4.18 22.88 8.33
C LEU A 378 -4.60 23.99 7.37
N PRO A 379 -3.89 25.13 7.33
CA PRO A 379 -4.17 26.22 6.40
C PRO A 379 -3.64 25.89 4.99
N ILE A 380 -4.14 24.79 4.41
CA ILE A 380 -3.79 24.30 3.08
C ILE A 380 -5.06 24.39 2.24
N THR A 381 -4.96 24.92 1.01
CA THR A 381 -6.12 24.98 0.12
C THR A 381 -6.61 23.59 -0.26
N ALA A 382 -7.91 23.42 -0.50
CA ALA A 382 -8.46 22.12 -0.90
C ALA A 382 -7.80 21.57 -2.18
N ARG A 383 -7.26 22.44 -3.02
CA ARG A 383 -6.52 22.07 -4.24
C ARG A 383 -5.19 21.39 -3.93
N ASP A 384 -4.46 21.91 -2.95
CA ASP A 384 -3.10 21.47 -2.62
C ASP A 384 -3.10 20.39 -1.54
N ASP A 385 -4.25 20.13 -0.89
CA ASP A 385 -4.40 19.14 0.15
C ASP A 385 -4.52 17.71 -0.45
N PRO A 386 -3.53 16.83 -0.26
CA PRO A 386 -3.61 15.46 -0.75
C PRO A 386 -4.76 14.65 -0.14
N THR A 387 -5.25 15.01 1.05
CA THR A 387 -6.37 14.33 1.72
C THR A 387 -7.73 14.69 1.10
N ALA A 388 -7.79 15.76 0.30
CA ALA A 388 -9.00 16.20 -0.39
C ALA A 388 -9.22 15.52 -1.76
N ARG A 389 -8.27 14.73 -2.26
CA ARG A 389 -8.30 14.18 -3.63
C ARG A 389 -9.55 13.34 -3.94
N GLY A 390 -10.13 12.69 -2.94
CA GLY A 390 -11.38 11.91 -3.07
C GLY A 390 -12.68 12.71 -2.92
N THR A 391 -12.62 14.03 -2.67
CA THR A 391 -13.83 14.80 -2.37
C THR A 391 -14.48 15.41 -3.63
N GLY A 392 -15.83 15.46 -3.64
CA GLY A 392 -16.65 16.13 -4.66
C GLY A 392 -16.95 15.29 -5.89
N TRP A 393 -16.44 14.06 -6.00
CA TRP A 393 -16.69 13.18 -7.14
C TRP A 393 -18.13 12.66 -7.19
N ASP A 394 -18.76 12.46 -6.05
CA ASP A 394 -20.19 12.15 -5.90
C ASP A 394 -21.08 13.20 -6.58
N SER A 395 -20.78 14.47 -6.37
CA SER A 395 -21.52 15.58 -7.00
C SER A 395 -21.39 15.55 -8.53
N LEU A 396 -20.19 15.25 -9.05
CA LEU A 396 -19.98 15.08 -10.48
C LEU A 396 -20.77 13.89 -11.03
N ALA A 397 -20.72 12.75 -10.34
CA ALA A 397 -21.38 11.52 -10.76
C ALA A 397 -22.90 11.69 -10.82
N VAL A 398 -23.52 12.28 -9.80
CA VAL A 398 -24.96 12.61 -9.78
C VAL A 398 -25.32 13.53 -10.94
N ARG A 399 -24.50 14.54 -11.21
CA ARG A 399 -24.74 15.47 -12.31
C ARG A 399 -24.61 14.81 -13.68
N MET A 400 -23.57 14.01 -13.89
CA MET A 400 -23.35 13.26 -15.13
C MET A 400 -24.50 12.28 -15.40
N GLN A 401 -24.95 11.53 -14.37
CA GLN A 401 -26.09 10.63 -14.50
C GLN A 401 -27.37 11.39 -14.87
N SER A 402 -27.66 12.49 -14.18
CA SER A 402 -28.85 13.33 -14.48
C SER A 402 -28.84 13.91 -15.91
N LEU A 403 -27.67 14.25 -16.43
CA LEU A 403 -27.50 14.71 -17.80
C LEU A 403 -27.72 13.55 -18.79
N ALA A 404 -27.14 12.39 -18.53
CA ALA A 404 -27.28 11.20 -19.35
C ALA A 404 -28.74 10.73 -19.44
N ASP A 405 -29.46 10.69 -18.30
CA ASP A 405 -30.87 10.28 -18.25
C ASP A 405 -31.77 11.24 -19.05
N ARG A 406 -31.54 12.55 -18.91
CA ARG A 406 -32.29 13.57 -19.68
C ARG A 406 -32.05 13.45 -21.19
N GLU A 407 -30.79 13.20 -21.56
CA GLU A 407 -30.42 13.07 -22.96
C GLU A 407 -31.02 11.80 -23.57
N THR A 408 -30.92 10.67 -22.85
CA THR A 408 -31.56 9.40 -23.24
C THR A 408 -33.10 9.58 -23.41
N MET A 409 -33.77 10.29 -22.49
CA MET A 409 -35.21 10.58 -22.62
C MET A 409 -35.51 11.47 -23.81
N ARG A 410 -34.63 12.41 -24.16
CA ARG A 410 -34.81 13.36 -25.28
C ARG A 410 -34.63 12.69 -26.64
N THR A 411 -33.63 11.82 -26.78
CA THR A 411 -33.19 11.28 -28.09
C THR A 411 -33.54 9.82 -28.30
N GLY A 412 -33.73 9.06 -27.22
CA GLY A 412 -33.80 7.60 -27.24
C GLY A 412 -32.44 6.93 -27.43
N ALA A 413 -31.34 7.69 -27.62
CA ALA A 413 -30.01 7.17 -27.79
C ALA A 413 -29.40 6.74 -26.44
N ARG A 414 -28.51 5.74 -26.46
CA ARG A 414 -27.70 5.40 -25.31
C ARG A 414 -26.64 6.47 -25.08
N VAL A 415 -26.48 6.91 -23.83
CA VAL A 415 -25.46 7.88 -23.42
C VAL A 415 -24.40 7.17 -22.61
N TRP A 416 -23.17 7.21 -23.10
CA TRP A 416 -22.01 6.66 -22.43
C TRP A 416 -21.28 7.73 -21.62
N LEU A 417 -20.62 7.32 -20.52
CA LEU A 417 -19.88 8.22 -19.63
C LEU A 417 -18.38 8.03 -19.75
N GLY A 418 -17.61 9.10 -19.69
CA GLY A 418 -16.17 9.03 -19.71
C GLY A 418 -15.48 10.31 -19.27
N GLY A 419 -14.14 10.26 -19.31
CA GLY A 419 -13.26 11.38 -19.04
C GLY A 419 -11.99 11.29 -19.89
N ASP A 420 -11.16 12.33 -19.83
CA ASP A 420 -9.87 12.32 -20.54
C ASP A 420 -8.88 11.37 -19.88
N ARG A 421 -8.91 11.26 -18.56
CA ARG A 421 -7.98 10.48 -17.77
C ARG A 421 -8.67 9.37 -16.99
N TYR A 422 -7.90 8.37 -16.54
CA TYR A 422 -8.42 7.27 -15.74
C TYR A 422 -9.07 7.73 -14.43
N GLN A 423 -8.64 8.89 -13.88
CA GLN A 423 -9.21 9.47 -12.67
C GLN A 423 -10.71 9.80 -12.83
N GLU A 424 -11.07 10.53 -13.89
CA GLU A 424 -12.46 10.85 -14.17
C GLU A 424 -13.26 9.58 -14.45
N ALA A 425 -12.71 8.67 -15.28
CA ALA A 425 -13.39 7.45 -15.66
C ALA A 425 -13.68 6.55 -14.44
N SER A 426 -12.68 6.26 -13.63
CA SER A 426 -12.83 5.38 -12.46
C SER A 426 -13.71 5.98 -11.36
N GLU A 427 -13.64 7.29 -11.13
CA GLU A 427 -14.49 7.97 -10.17
C GLU A 427 -15.97 7.97 -10.62
N LEU A 428 -16.22 8.17 -11.92
CA LEU A 428 -17.58 8.05 -12.46
C LEU A 428 -18.10 6.62 -12.35
N ALA A 429 -17.29 5.61 -12.71
CA ALA A 429 -17.67 4.21 -12.56
C ALA A 429 -18.03 3.84 -11.12
N PHE A 430 -17.29 4.37 -10.13
CA PHE A 430 -17.54 4.09 -8.74
C PHE A 430 -18.73 4.86 -8.16
N HIS A 431 -18.85 6.16 -8.45
CA HIS A 431 -19.83 7.04 -7.79
C HIS A 431 -21.19 7.08 -8.47
N VAL A 432 -21.31 6.71 -9.75
CA VAL A 432 -22.61 6.53 -10.41
C VAL A 432 -23.30 5.29 -9.85
N ALA A 433 -24.54 5.42 -9.38
CA ALA A 433 -25.24 4.37 -8.61
C ALA A 433 -25.35 3.00 -9.31
N THR A 434 -25.39 3.00 -10.65
CA THR A 434 -25.46 1.79 -11.47
C THR A 434 -24.09 1.16 -11.73
N HIS A 435 -23.00 1.80 -11.31
CA HIS A 435 -21.61 1.40 -11.58
C HIS A 435 -21.37 1.04 -13.06
N PRO A 436 -21.65 1.97 -14.00
CA PRO A 436 -21.60 1.68 -15.43
C PRO A 436 -20.17 1.43 -15.91
N GLU A 437 -20.03 0.85 -17.10
CA GLU A 437 -18.79 0.93 -17.86
C GLU A 437 -18.52 2.38 -18.25
N THR A 438 -17.31 2.85 -18.00
CA THR A 438 -16.85 4.21 -18.29
C THR A 438 -15.55 4.17 -19.09
N PHE A 439 -15.24 5.26 -19.78
CA PHE A 439 -14.09 5.31 -20.67
C PHE A 439 -13.11 6.38 -20.26
N SER A 440 -11.83 6.00 -20.14
CA SER A 440 -10.72 6.95 -20.18
C SER A 440 -10.29 7.10 -21.63
N LEU A 441 -10.50 8.27 -22.21
CA LEU A 441 -10.18 8.50 -23.62
C LEU A 441 -8.70 8.60 -23.87
N ASN A 442 -7.95 9.12 -22.91
CA ASN A 442 -6.49 9.18 -22.86
C ASN A 442 -5.83 9.59 -24.18
N ILE A 443 -6.36 10.61 -24.85
CA ILE A 443 -5.95 10.98 -26.22
C ILE A 443 -4.55 11.57 -26.26
N GLU A 444 -4.11 12.24 -25.18
CA GLU A 444 -2.79 12.90 -25.07
C GLU A 444 -2.10 12.59 -23.73
N GLY A 445 -2.64 11.67 -22.95
CA GLY A 445 -2.16 11.35 -21.63
C GLY A 445 -1.22 10.14 -21.58
N ARG A 446 -0.75 9.83 -20.37
CA ARG A 446 0.05 8.64 -20.09
C ARG A 446 -0.79 7.38 -20.31
N PRO A 447 -0.29 6.34 -21.02
CA PRO A 447 -0.98 5.06 -21.12
C PRO A 447 -1.32 4.47 -19.74
N ASN A 448 -2.47 3.79 -19.67
CA ASN A 448 -2.99 3.20 -18.44
C ASN A 448 -3.82 1.94 -18.75
N GLN A 449 -4.43 1.31 -17.73
CA GLN A 449 -5.16 0.06 -17.91
C GLN A 449 -6.38 0.17 -18.85
N TYR A 450 -7.03 1.33 -18.93
CA TYR A 450 -8.15 1.53 -19.87
C TYR A 450 -7.73 1.42 -21.35
N ASP A 451 -6.45 1.65 -21.65
CA ASP A 451 -5.92 1.46 -23.02
C ASP A 451 -5.81 -0.02 -23.44
N LEU A 452 -5.86 -0.94 -22.47
CA LEU A 452 -5.84 -2.39 -22.69
C LEU A 452 -7.24 -3.03 -22.63
N TRP A 453 -8.26 -2.29 -22.17
CA TRP A 453 -9.65 -2.73 -22.16
C TRP A 453 -10.39 -2.26 -23.41
N PRO A 454 -11.56 -2.85 -23.72
CA PRO A 454 -12.42 -2.34 -24.78
C PRO A 454 -12.74 -0.86 -24.56
N GLY A 455 -12.45 -0.03 -25.56
CA GLY A 455 -12.75 1.40 -25.52
C GLY A 455 -14.18 1.71 -25.95
N PHE A 456 -14.54 3.00 -25.95
CA PHE A 456 -15.85 3.47 -26.43
C PHE A 456 -16.19 2.91 -27.82
N PRO A 457 -15.28 2.95 -28.84
CA PRO A 457 -15.61 2.47 -30.18
C PRO A 457 -15.84 0.95 -30.28
N ASP A 458 -15.40 0.18 -29.27
CA ASP A 458 -15.55 -1.28 -29.25
C ASP A 458 -16.92 -1.70 -28.68
N LEU A 459 -17.57 -0.83 -27.88
CA LEU A 459 -18.82 -1.12 -27.16
C LEU A 459 -20.01 -0.29 -27.63
N ALA A 460 -19.76 0.91 -28.16
CA ALA A 460 -20.81 1.83 -28.63
C ALA A 460 -21.33 1.44 -30.01
N HIS A 461 -22.58 1.82 -30.29
CA HIS A 461 -23.21 1.68 -31.60
C HIS A 461 -23.34 3.03 -32.29
N ARG A 462 -23.39 3.02 -33.61
CA ARG A 462 -23.61 4.21 -34.38
C ARG A 462 -24.92 4.89 -33.94
N GLY A 463 -24.83 6.18 -33.64
CA GLY A 463 -25.95 6.98 -33.10
C GLY A 463 -25.94 7.10 -31.58
N ASP A 464 -25.09 6.40 -30.85
CA ASP A 464 -24.90 6.59 -29.41
C ASP A 464 -24.24 7.93 -29.11
N ASP A 465 -24.53 8.46 -27.92
CA ASP A 465 -23.98 9.71 -27.40
C ASP A 465 -22.84 9.42 -26.40
N LEU A 466 -21.94 10.38 -26.22
CA LEU A 466 -20.85 10.33 -25.26
C LEU A 466 -20.79 11.59 -24.40
N LEU A 467 -20.94 11.43 -23.10
CA LEU A 467 -20.84 12.50 -22.11
C LEU A 467 -19.49 12.44 -21.40
N LEU A 468 -18.70 13.51 -21.52
CA LEU A 468 -17.32 13.57 -21.06
C LEU A 468 -17.12 14.64 -20.01
N ALA A 469 -16.38 14.30 -18.94
CA ALA A 469 -15.91 15.22 -17.92
C ALA A 469 -14.40 15.49 -18.08
N PHE A 470 -14.01 16.77 -18.06
CA PHE A 470 -12.62 17.22 -18.17
C PHE A 470 -12.24 18.20 -17.09
N GLU A 471 -11.01 18.11 -16.59
CA GLU A 471 -10.46 19.15 -15.72
C GLU A 471 -10.20 20.45 -16.49
N ILE A 472 -10.60 21.59 -15.92
CA ILE A 472 -10.30 22.90 -16.49
C ILE A 472 -8.86 23.26 -16.15
N GLN A 473 -7.98 23.12 -17.14
CA GLN A 473 -6.55 23.45 -16.98
C GLN A 473 -6.18 24.81 -17.56
N SER A 474 -6.95 25.33 -18.51
CA SER A 474 -6.67 26.59 -19.20
C SER A 474 -7.93 27.38 -19.52
N ALA A 475 -7.75 28.63 -19.93
CA ALA A 475 -8.82 29.50 -20.42
C ALA A 475 -9.43 29.01 -21.76
N ASP A 476 -8.81 28.06 -22.45
CA ASP A 476 -9.34 27.48 -23.68
C ASP A 476 -10.67 26.80 -23.42
N SER A 477 -11.72 27.31 -24.07
CA SER A 477 -13.09 26.84 -23.88
C SER A 477 -13.33 25.45 -24.47
N VAL A 478 -12.62 25.06 -25.51
CA VAL A 478 -12.75 23.79 -26.22
C VAL A 478 -11.46 23.01 -26.09
N GLY A 479 -11.30 22.18 -25.08
CA GLY A 479 -10.08 21.39 -24.87
C GLY A 479 -9.64 20.57 -26.10
N PRO A 480 -8.36 20.18 -26.20
CA PRO A 480 -7.83 19.49 -27.38
C PRO A 480 -8.56 18.18 -27.67
N VAL A 481 -9.01 17.48 -26.65
CA VAL A 481 -9.76 16.22 -26.78
C VAL A 481 -11.07 16.41 -27.52
N VAL A 482 -11.86 17.41 -27.16
CA VAL A 482 -13.15 17.70 -27.84
C VAL A 482 -12.92 18.11 -29.30
N ARG A 483 -11.90 18.95 -29.57
CA ARG A 483 -11.55 19.32 -30.95
C ARG A 483 -11.23 18.11 -31.81
N ARG A 484 -10.52 17.12 -31.25
CA ARG A 484 -10.13 15.90 -31.95
C ARG A 484 -11.30 14.94 -32.17
N LEU A 485 -12.27 14.89 -31.24
CA LEU A 485 -13.42 14.00 -31.32
C LEU A 485 -14.58 14.57 -32.13
N ARG A 486 -14.73 15.90 -32.19
CA ARG A 486 -15.84 16.59 -32.86
C ARG A 486 -16.15 16.08 -34.28
N PRO A 487 -15.17 15.75 -35.14
CA PRO A 487 -15.46 15.24 -36.49
C PRO A 487 -16.16 13.88 -36.55
N PHE A 488 -16.19 13.15 -35.44
CA PHE A 488 -16.75 11.80 -35.35
C PHE A 488 -18.16 11.76 -34.74
N PHE A 489 -18.74 12.94 -34.47
CA PHE A 489 -20.08 13.13 -33.93
C PHE A 489 -20.84 14.22 -34.70
N ASP A 490 -22.15 14.18 -34.69
CA ASP A 490 -22.97 15.20 -35.36
C ASP A 490 -22.82 16.58 -34.69
N ASP A 491 -22.74 16.61 -33.35
CA ASP A 491 -22.50 17.84 -32.60
C ASP A 491 -21.64 17.58 -31.35
N ALA A 492 -20.99 18.62 -30.87
CA ALA A 492 -20.22 18.60 -29.63
C ALA A 492 -20.43 19.93 -28.90
N ARG A 493 -21.15 19.92 -27.79
CA ARG A 493 -21.49 21.10 -27.00
C ARG A 493 -21.16 20.96 -25.53
N MET A 494 -20.72 22.04 -24.90
CA MET A 494 -20.58 22.12 -23.46
C MET A 494 -21.96 22.23 -22.81
N VAL A 495 -22.28 21.33 -21.90
CA VAL A 495 -23.61 21.25 -21.27
C VAL A 495 -23.60 21.70 -19.82
N ASP A 496 -22.45 21.67 -19.14
CA ASP A 496 -22.34 22.11 -17.74
C ASP A 496 -20.90 22.32 -17.26
N VAL A 497 -20.77 22.93 -16.06
CA VAL A 497 -19.51 23.06 -15.30
C VAL A 497 -19.82 22.70 -13.86
N VAL A 498 -19.09 21.72 -13.32
CA VAL A 498 -19.26 21.25 -11.94
C VAL A 498 -18.03 21.58 -11.10
N ASP A 499 -18.26 22.20 -9.97
CA ASP A 499 -17.24 22.42 -8.93
C ASP A 499 -17.12 21.16 -8.07
N LEU A 500 -15.95 20.56 -8.04
CA LEU A 500 -15.61 19.53 -7.05
C LEU A 500 -15.17 20.24 -5.78
N ARG A 501 -15.90 20.03 -4.69
CA ARG A 501 -15.73 20.79 -3.45
C ARG A 501 -15.30 19.91 -2.28
N ARG A 502 -14.57 20.54 -1.35
CA ARG A 502 -14.39 20.04 0.01
C ARG A 502 -15.07 21.04 0.95
N GLY A 503 -16.23 20.67 1.50
CA GLY A 503 -17.07 21.64 2.21
C GLY A 503 -17.44 22.83 1.32
N SER A 504 -17.15 24.06 1.78
CA SER A 504 -17.39 25.29 1.02
C SER A 504 -16.34 25.62 -0.03
N GLU A 505 -15.14 25.01 0.05
CA GLU A 505 -13.99 25.35 -0.81
C GLU A 505 -14.00 24.55 -2.11
N VAL A 506 -13.76 25.23 -3.24
CA VAL A 506 -13.63 24.59 -4.56
C VAL A 506 -12.22 24.00 -4.68
N ARG A 507 -12.14 22.68 -4.83
CA ARG A 507 -10.87 21.96 -5.08
C ARG A 507 -10.45 22.07 -6.55
N THR A 508 -11.39 21.76 -7.44
CA THR A 508 -11.15 21.77 -8.89
C THR A 508 -12.48 21.84 -9.63
N ARG A 509 -12.46 22.14 -10.92
CA ARG A 509 -13.66 22.26 -11.76
C ARG A 509 -13.61 21.27 -12.91
N ARG A 510 -14.77 20.74 -13.29
CA ARG A 510 -14.94 19.86 -14.45
C ARG A 510 -15.93 20.49 -15.42
N ARG A 511 -15.50 20.62 -16.69
CA ARG A 511 -16.43 20.90 -17.81
C ARG A 511 -17.03 19.60 -18.26
N ILE A 512 -18.33 19.61 -18.54
CA ILE A 512 -19.05 18.47 -19.09
C ILE A 512 -19.42 18.78 -20.53
N TRP A 513 -18.99 17.91 -21.43
CA TRP A 513 -19.28 17.98 -22.85
C TRP A 513 -20.17 16.82 -23.27
N LEU A 514 -21.19 17.10 -24.08
CA LEU A 514 -22.02 16.11 -24.76
C LEU A 514 -21.58 16.07 -26.22
N LEU A 515 -21.23 14.88 -26.69
CA LEU A 515 -20.97 14.56 -28.08
C LEU A 515 -22.15 13.71 -28.58
N GLU A 516 -22.92 14.22 -29.53
CA GLU A 516 -24.18 13.64 -29.96
C GLU A 516 -23.99 12.81 -31.23
N ARG A 517 -24.61 11.64 -31.27
CA ARG A 517 -24.74 10.74 -32.43
C ARG A 517 -23.41 10.36 -33.09
N TRP A 518 -22.73 9.43 -32.46
CA TRP A 518 -21.49 8.90 -32.98
C TRP A 518 -21.62 8.28 -34.38
N HIS A 519 -20.69 8.59 -35.32
CA HIS A 519 -20.72 8.14 -36.71
C HIS A 519 -20.22 6.68 -36.92
N GLY A 520 -19.74 5.99 -35.89
CA GLY A 520 -19.19 4.64 -36.01
C GLY A 520 -17.70 4.60 -36.41
N SER A 521 -17.00 5.74 -36.42
CA SER A 521 -15.56 5.82 -36.66
C SER A 521 -14.88 6.57 -35.51
N TRP A 522 -13.57 6.30 -35.28
CA TRP A 522 -12.83 6.85 -34.16
C TRP A 522 -11.44 7.35 -34.59
N PRO A 523 -10.92 8.42 -33.99
CA PRO A 523 -9.58 8.89 -34.32
C PRO A 523 -8.54 7.81 -34.00
N PRO A 524 -7.49 7.67 -34.83
CA PRO A 524 -6.40 6.75 -34.50
C PRO A 524 -5.81 7.12 -33.14
N LYS A 525 -5.55 6.11 -32.29
CA LYS A 525 -4.85 6.32 -31.01
C LYS A 525 -3.51 6.97 -31.33
N GLY A 526 -3.22 8.12 -30.69
CA GLY A 526 -1.98 8.88 -30.88
C GLY A 526 -0.74 8.22 -30.27
N PHE A 527 -0.86 6.98 -29.84
CA PHE A 527 0.25 6.20 -29.31
C PHE A 527 0.76 5.26 -30.41
N ALA A 528 1.88 5.61 -31.02
CA ALA A 528 2.78 4.59 -31.54
C ALA A 528 3.40 3.88 -30.32
N PRO A 529 3.56 2.55 -30.35
CA PRO A 529 4.13 1.76 -29.28
C PRO A 529 5.57 2.17 -28.94
#